data_731fc572e3083e92eed90838affa36de
#
_entry.id   731fc572e3083e92eed90838affa36de
#
_cell.length_a   1.000
_cell.length_b   1.000
_cell.length_c   1.000
_cell.angle_alpha   90.00
_cell.angle_beta   90.00
_cell.angle_gamma   90.00
#
_symmetry.space_group_name_H-M   'P 1'
#
loop_
_entity.id
_entity.type
_entity.pdbx_description
1 polymer ?
#
loop_
_entity_poly.entity_id
_entity_poly.type
_entity_poly.pdbx_seq_one_letter_code
_entity_poly.pdbx_strand_id
1 'polypeptide(L)'
;MCQFISWVEEDNKPYYLDNKALKTKEGKSLLKYLRDNDSLCDLQGHGALRRYYSELKGRNQECTDFSTPENFPKEIVNSIKNMEMTNILFGDETPLVLLNSEGQAEYQKIKQSALAEYKKIKQPALWKLFKQEKYRNKLWI
;
A
#
# COMPACT_ATOMS: atom_id res chain seq x y z
N MET A 1 2.99 -9.51 -2.61
CA MET A 1 1.66 -9.61 -1.99
C MET A 1 0.61 -8.93 -2.86
N CYS A 2 -0.53 -9.56 -3.04
CA CYS A 2 -1.62 -8.96 -3.78
C CYS A 2 -2.25 -7.81 -3.00
N GLN A 3 -2.64 -6.74 -3.68
CA GLN A 3 -3.40 -5.66 -3.08
C GLN A 3 -4.83 -6.12 -2.79
N PHE A 4 -5.37 -5.67 -1.68
CA PHE A 4 -6.74 -5.96 -1.30
C PHE A 4 -7.30 -4.79 -0.47
N ILE A 5 -8.61 -4.74 -0.35
CA ILE A 5 -9.28 -3.84 0.57
C ILE A 5 -10.11 -4.69 1.52
N SER A 6 -10.03 -4.40 2.81
CA SER A 6 -10.88 -4.98 3.82
C SER A 6 -11.84 -3.93 4.38
N TRP A 7 -13.01 -4.39 4.79
CA TRP A 7 -14.00 -3.55 5.46
C TRP A 7 -14.81 -4.39 6.44
N VAL A 8 -15.52 -3.74 7.33
CA VAL A 8 -16.44 -4.38 8.25
C VAL A 8 -17.84 -3.89 7.93
N GLU A 9 -18.78 -4.80 7.73
CA GLU A 9 -20.18 -4.46 7.54
C GLU A 9 -20.93 -4.52 8.87
N GLU A 10 -21.48 -3.39 9.26
CA GLU A 10 -22.28 -3.26 10.47
C GLU A 10 -23.44 -2.31 10.19
N ASP A 11 -24.66 -2.75 10.52
CA ASP A 11 -25.89 -1.99 10.30
C ASP A 11 -26.05 -1.49 8.85
N ASN A 12 -25.78 -2.37 7.89
CA ASN A 12 -25.81 -2.12 6.44
C ASN A 12 -24.90 -1.00 5.98
N LYS A 13 -23.82 -0.75 6.73
CA LYS A 13 -22.84 0.27 6.41
C LYS A 13 -21.44 -0.35 6.38
N PRO A 14 -20.61 -0.04 5.36
CA PRO A 14 -19.22 -0.46 5.35
C PRO A 14 -18.37 0.50 6.18
N TYR A 15 -17.52 -0.05 7.03
CA TYR A 15 -16.49 0.68 7.77
C TYR A 15 -15.14 0.29 7.20
N TYR A 16 -14.39 1.26 6.76
CA TYR A 16 -13.08 1.05 6.11
C TYR A 16 -12.17 2.24 6.38
N LEU A 17 -10.90 2.06 6.07
CA LEU A 17 -9.91 3.14 6.19
C LEU A 17 -9.73 3.82 4.84
N ASP A 18 -9.61 5.15 4.87
CA ASP A 18 -9.28 5.97 3.71
C ASP A 18 -8.19 6.98 4.09
N ASN A 19 -7.79 7.81 3.13
CA ASN A 19 -6.76 8.83 3.40
C ASN A 19 -7.19 9.81 4.50
N LYS A 20 -8.47 10.11 4.60
CA LYS A 20 -9.01 11.03 5.62
C LYS A 20 -8.88 10.41 7.01
N ALA A 21 -9.20 9.12 7.13
CA ALA A 21 -9.06 8.40 8.40
C ALA A 21 -7.61 8.43 8.90
N LEU A 22 -6.64 8.27 7.99
CA LEU A 22 -5.23 8.27 8.35
C LEU A 22 -4.71 9.63 8.81
N LYS A 23 -5.40 10.72 8.48
CA LYS A 23 -5.04 12.07 8.90
C LYS A 23 -5.58 12.44 10.28
N THR A 24 -6.51 11.68 10.81
CA THR A 24 -7.05 11.89 12.15
C THR A 24 -6.02 11.54 13.20
N LYS A 25 -6.26 11.97 14.44
CA LYS A 25 -5.41 11.63 15.57
C LYS A 25 -5.31 10.11 15.75
N GLU A 26 -6.43 9.42 15.64
CA GLU A 26 -6.52 7.96 15.73
C GLU A 26 -5.77 7.28 14.59
N GLY A 27 -5.89 7.83 13.37
CA GLY A 27 -5.18 7.32 12.20
C GLY A 27 -3.67 7.48 12.31
N LYS A 28 -3.20 8.61 12.80
CA LYS A 28 -1.77 8.84 13.04
C LYS A 28 -1.22 7.91 14.12
N SER A 29 -2.00 7.66 15.17
CA SER A 29 -1.65 6.72 16.22
C SER A 29 -1.57 5.29 15.67
N LEU A 30 -2.49 4.90 14.80
CA LEU A 30 -2.47 3.60 14.12
C LEU A 30 -1.22 3.45 13.27
N LEU A 31 -0.88 4.45 12.46
CA LEU A 31 0.30 4.43 11.61
C LEU A 31 1.58 4.30 12.42
N LYS A 32 1.68 5.03 13.53
CA LYS A 32 2.81 4.94 14.44
C LYS A 32 2.94 3.52 15.01
N TYR A 33 1.85 2.96 15.48
CA TYR A 33 1.83 1.58 16.01
C TYR A 33 2.30 0.57 14.96
N LEU A 34 1.81 0.67 13.73
CA LEU A 34 2.18 -0.26 12.67
C LEU A 34 3.66 -0.12 12.28
N ARG A 35 4.20 1.10 12.24
CA ARG A 35 5.63 1.34 11.99
C ARG A 35 6.49 0.77 13.10
N ASP A 36 6.13 1.03 14.35
CA ASP A 36 6.91 0.57 15.52
C ASP A 36 6.94 -0.96 15.62
N ASN A 37 5.95 -1.64 15.04
CA ASN A 37 5.86 -3.10 15.02
C ASN A 37 6.24 -3.71 13.66
N ASP A 38 6.79 -2.91 12.76
CA ASP A 38 7.18 -3.33 11.40
C ASP A 38 6.04 -4.03 10.65
N SER A 39 4.83 -3.52 10.84
CA SER A 39 3.59 -4.10 10.32
C SER A 39 2.81 -3.15 9.41
N LEU A 40 3.49 -2.17 8.79
CA LEU A 40 2.81 -1.17 7.96
C LEU A 40 2.06 -1.80 6.78
N CYS A 41 2.53 -2.95 6.30
CA CYS A 41 1.84 -3.73 5.27
C CYS A 41 0.45 -4.24 5.73
N ASP A 42 0.22 -4.33 7.03
CA ASP A 42 -1.07 -4.77 7.59
C ASP A 42 -2.14 -3.66 7.61
N LEU A 43 -1.81 -2.47 7.12
CA LEU A 43 -2.75 -1.34 7.07
C LEU A 43 -4.05 -1.68 6.31
N GLN A 44 -3.95 -2.57 5.34
CA GLN A 44 -5.11 -3.00 4.55
C GLN A 44 -5.94 -4.09 5.23
N GLY A 45 -5.46 -4.64 6.33
CA GLY A 45 -6.07 -5.78 7.00
C GLY A 45 -7.12 -5.41 8.04
N HIS A 46 -7.90 -6.40 8.45
CA HIS A 46 -8.94 -6.23 9.47
C HIS A 46 -8.38 -5.86 10.84
N GLY A 47 -7.17 -6.29 11.15
CA GLY A 47 -6.52 -5.96 12.42
C GLY A 47 -6.33 -4.46 12.58
N ALA A 48 -5.81 -3.79 11.56
CA ALA A 48 -5.66 -2.33 11.56
C ALA A 48 -7.02 -1.63 11.61
N LEU A 49 -7.97 -2.10 10.81
CA LEU A 49 -9.31 -1.55 10.75
C LEU A 49 -10.02 -1.62 12.11
N ARG A 50 -9.94 -2.75 12.79
CA ARG A 50 -10.55 -2.93 14.11
C ARG A 50 -9.79 -2.19 15.21
N ARG A 51 -8.53 -1.89 14.99
CA ARG A 51 -7.77 -1.04 15.91
C ARG A 51 -8.20 0.42 15.79
N TYR A 52 -8.48 0.88 14.58
CA TYR A 52 -8.99 2.22 14.34
C TYR A 52 -10.43 2.38 14.84
N TYR A 53 -11.29 1.44 14.48
CA TYR A 53 -12.68 1.37 14.93
C TYR A 53 -12.82 0.29 16.01
N SER A 54 -12.52 0.64 17.26
CA SER A 54 -12.35 -0.34 18.34
C SER A 54 -13.63 -1.09 18.75
N GLU A 55 -14.82 -0.62 18.35
CA GLU A 55 -16.09 -1.16 18.82
C GLU A 55 -16.92 -1.86 17.75
N LEU A 56 -16.35 -2.10 16.56
CA LEU A 56 -17.07 -2.77 15.49
C LEU A 56 -17.32 -4.25 15.81
N LYS A 57 -18.56 -4.69 15.67
CA LYS A 57 -19.01 -6.06 15.89
C LYS A 57 -19.50 -6.74 14.62
N GLY A 58 -19.50 -6.02 13.50
CA GLY A 58 -19.97 -6.52 12.22
C GLY A 58 -19.05 -7.55 11.58
N ARG A 59 -19.42 -8.00 10.38
CA ARG A 59 -18.69 -9.06 9.67
C ARG A 59 -17.51 -8.49 8.89
N ASN A 60 -16.40 -9.23 8.94
CA ASN A 60 -15.24 -8.96 8.09
C ASN A 60 -15.54 -9.29 6.64
N GLN A 61 -15.19 -8.37 5.76
CA GLN A 61 -15.22 -8.55 4.31
C GLN A 61 -13.89 -8.13 3.73
N GLU A 62 -13.47 -8.79 2.64
CA GLU A 62 -12.28 -8.35 1.90
C GLU A 62 -12.41 -8.75 0.44
N CYS A 63 -11.75 -8.02 -0.44
CA CYS A 63 -11.72 -8.34 -1.86
C CYS A 63 -10.38 -7.96 -2.47
N THR A 64 -9.84 -8.85 -3.28
CA THR A 64 -8.60 -8.65 -4.05
C THR A 64 -8.87 -8.39 -5.53
N ASP A 65 -10.11 -8.54 -5.99
CA ASP A 65 -10.48 -8.41 -7.39
C ASP A 65 -10.99 -7.00 -7.70
N PHE A 66 -10.12 -6.20 -8.28
CA PHE A 66 -10.41 -4.83 -8.71
C PHE A 66 -10.91 -4.74 -10.15
N SER A 67 -11.23 -5.86 -10.80
CA SER A 67 -11.64 -5.88 -12.21
C SER A 67 -13.01 -5.23 -12.45
N THR A 68 -13.85 -5.15 -11.44
CA THR A 68 -15.14 -4.48 -11.50
C THR A 68 -15.46 -3.78 -10.17
N PRO A 69 -16.05 -2.57 -10.21
CA PRO A 69 -16.49 -1.89 -9.00
C PRO A 69 -17.62 -2.60 -8.26
N GLU A 70 -18.32 -3.53 -8.92
CA GLU A 70 -19.40 -4.29 -8.31
C GLU A 70 -18.92 -5.17 -7.15
N ASN A 71 -17.63 -5.48 -7.09
CA ASN A 71 -17.05 -6.28 -6.02
C ASN A 71 -16.89 -5.53 -4.69
N PHE A 72 -17.14 -4.22 -4.68
CA PHE A 72 -16.95 -3.38 -3.50
C PHE A 72 -18.21 -2.62 -3.14
N PRO A 73 -18.38 -2.23 -1.85
CA PRO A 73 -19.42 -1.29 -1.47
C PRO A 73 -19.28 0.04 -2.23
N LYS A 74 -20.41 0.67 -2.50
CA LYS A 74 -20.46 1.92 -3.26
C LYS A 74 -19.59 3.02 -2.64
N GLU A 75 -19.52 3.08 -1.32
CA GLU A 75 -18.72 4.06 -0.57
C GLU A 75 -17.23 3.89 -0.85
N ILE A 76 -16.75 2.64 -0.89
CA ILE A 76 -15.36 2.32 -1.22
C ILE A 76 -15.06 2.66 -2.68
N VAL A 77 -15.99 2.34 -3.59
CA VAL A 77 -15.84 2.70 -5.01
C VAL A 77 -15.68 4.19 -5.18
N ASN A 78 -16.51 4.98 -4.50
CA ASN A 78 -16.42 6.43 -4.54
C ASN A 78 -15.09 6.94 -3.99
N SER A 79 -14.61 6.35 -2.90
CA SER A 79 -13.31 6.70 -2.31
C SER A 79 -12.16 6.40 -3.27
N ILE A 80 -12.20 5.29 -3.99
CA ILE A 80 -11.18 4.96 -5.01
C ILE A 80 -11.22 6.01 -6.13
N LYS A 81 -12.41 6.28 -6.68
CA LYS A 81 -12.58 7.26 -7.77
C LYS A 81 -12.15 8.67 -7.39
N ASN A 82 -12.34 9.04 -6.13
CA ASN A 82 -11.97 10.36 -5.62
C ASN A 82 -10.54 10.43 -5.09
N MET A 83 -9.72 9.41 -5.34
CA MET A 83 -8.32 9.35 -4.90
C MET A 83 -8.15 9.40 -3.38
N GLU A 84 -9.12 8.89 -2.64
CA GLU A 84 -9.12 8.87 -1.17
C GLU A 84 -8.57 7.57 -0.58
N MET A 85 -8.16 6.63 -1.43
CA MET A 85 -7.60 5.33 -1.02
C MET A 85 -6.11 5.18 -1.37
N THR A 86 -5.47 6.23 -1.84
CA THR A 86 -4.10 6.16 -2.34
C THR A 86 -3.09 5.77 -1.26
N ASN A 87 -3.31 6.20 -0.01
CA ASN A 87 -2.44 5.85 1.11
C ASN A 87 -2.73 4.46 1.68
N ILE A 88 -3.83 3.85 1.27
CA ILE A 88 -4.19 2.47 1.65
C ILE A 88 -3.69 1.49 0.59
N LEU A 89 -3.84 1.84 -0.69
CA LEU A 89 -3.43 1.02 -1.83
C LEU A 89 -2.04 1.44 -2.32
N PHE A 90 -1.05 1.43 -1.42
CA PHE A 90 0.34 1.73 -1.80
C PHE A 90 1.19 0.47 -1.79
N GLY A 91 2.32 0.51 -2.49
CA GLY A 91 3.27 -0.60 -2.54
C GLY A 91 3.57 -1.05 -3.97
N ASP A 92 4.38 -2.09 -4.08
CA ASP A 92 4.91 -2.56 -5.37
C ASP A 92 3.86 -3.22 -6.26
N GLU A 93 2.80 -3.75 -5.68
CA GLU A 93 1.75 -4.46 -6.41
C GLU A 93 0.46 -3.65 -6.46
N THR A 94 0.54 -2.44 -7.02
CA THR A 94 -0.64 -1.62 -7.26
C THR A 94 -1.62 -2.35 -8.18
N PRO A 95 -2.95 -2.25 -7.96
CA PRO A 95 -3.90 -2.92 -8.83
C PRO A 95 -3.98 -2.26 -10.20
N LEU A 96 -3.14 -2.70 -11.12
CA LEU A 96 -3.03 -2.14 -12.48
C LEU A 96 -4.33 -2.23 -13.27
N VAL A 97 -5.21 -3.13 -12.88
CA VAL A 97 -6.52 -3.29 -13.52
C VAL A 97 -7.42 -2.06 -13.34
N LEU A 98 -7.08 -1.15 -12.41
CA LEU A 98 -7.75 0.15 -12.30
C LEU A 98 -7.46 1.05 -13.51
N LEU A 99 -6.41 0.75 -14.27
CA LEU A 99 -6.06 1.46 -15.49
C LEU A 99 -6.55 0.68 -16.72
N ASN A 100 -6.92 1.40 -17.76
CA ASN A 100 -7.16 0.78 -19.06
C ASN A 100 -5.82 0.35 -19.70
N SER A 101 -5.89 -0.28 -20.88
CA SER A 101 -4.69 -0.79 -21.56
C SER A 101 -3.66 0.29 -21.85
N GLU A 102 -4.09 1.48 -22.24
CA GLU A 102 -3.20 2.63 -22.49
C GLU A 102 -2.53 3.08 -21.20
N GLY A 103 -3.29 3.21 -20.11
CA GLY A 103 -2.76 3.58 -18.81
C GLY A 103 -1.77 2.55 -18.27
N GLN A 104 -2.04 1.26 -18.45
CA GLN A 104 -1.11 0.19 -18.06
C GLN A 104 0.21 0.28 -18.85
N ALA A 105 0.15 0.54 -20.15
CA ALA A 105 1.34 0.71 -20.98
C ALA A 105 2.18 1.91 -20.53
N GLU A 106 1.54 3.04 -20.25
CA GLU A 106 2.22 4.23 -19.73
C GLU A 106 2.87 3.96 -18.35
N TYR A 107 2.16 3.26 -17.47
CA TYR A 107 2.71 2.89 -16.16
C TYR A 107 3.97 2.01 -16.31
N GLN A 108 3.95 1.04 -17.24
CA GLN A 108 5.12 0.17 -17.48
C GLN A 108 6.33 0.96 -17.99
N LYS A 109 6.11 1.97 -18.85
CA LYS A 109 7.19 2.84 -19.31
C LYS A 109 7.82 3.59 -18.15
N ILE A 110 7.00 4.16 -17.26
CA ILE A 110 7.47 4.88 -16.07
C ILE A 110 8.26 3.94 -15.17
N LYS A 111 7.77 2.73 -14.94
CA LYS A 111 8.43 1.71 -14.11
C LYS A 111 9.80 1.32 -14.69
N GLN A 112 9.88 1.07 -15.99
CA GLN A 112 11.13 0.73 -16.65
C GLN A 112 12.16 1.86 -16.57
N SER A 113 11.71 3.10 -16.76
CA SER A 113 12.56 4.28 -16.63
C SER A 113 13.09 4.43 -15.20
N ALA A 114 12.23 4.25 -14.20
CA ALA A 114 12.62 4.31 -12.78
C ALA A 114 13.62 3.21 -12.42
N LEU A 115 13.44 1.99 -12.95
CA LEU A 115 14.38 0.89 -12.73
C LEU A 115 15.74 1.17 -13.37
N ALA A 116 15.77 1.77 -14.56
CA ALA A 116 17.02 2.12 -15.24
C ALA A 116 17.80 3.16 -14.42
N GLU A 117 17.12 4.19 -13.92
CA GLU A 117 17.72 5.21 -13.04
C GLU A 117 18.23 4.59 -11.73
N TYR A 118 17.45 3.70 -11.13
CA TYR A 118 17.85 2.99 -9.89
C TYR A 118 19.14 2.19 -10.11
N LYS A 119 19.25 1.46 -11.22
CA LYS A 119 20.46 0.70 -11.56
C LYS A 119 21.68 1.60 -11.76
N LYS A 120 21.50 2.76 -12.40
CA LYS A 120 22.58 3.73 -12.60
C LYS A 120 23.13 4.26 -11.28
N ILE A 121 22.29 4.44 -10.28
CA ILE A 121 22.68 4.95 -8.97
C ILE A 121 23.25 3.86 -8.08
N LYS A 122 22.62 2.69 -8.08
CA LYS A 122 22.95 1.58 -7.17
C LYS A 122 24.33 0.99 -7.43
N GLN A 123 24.68 0.69 -8.69
CA GLN A 123 25.95 0.03 -9.01
C GLN A 123 27.18 0.89 -8.72
N PRO A 124 27.23 2.16 -9.14
CA PRO A 124 28.34 3.03 -8.79
C PRO A 124 28.50 3.22 -7.28
N ALA A 125 27.39 3.31 -6.55
CA ALA A 125 27.43 3.45 -5.09
C ALA A 125 28.06 2.22 -4.41
N LEU A 126 27.70 1.01 -4.86
CA LEU A 126 28.27 -0.22 -4.35
C LEU A 126 29.80 -0.24 -4.52
N TRP A 127 30.28 0.03 -5.74
CA TRP A 127 31.72 0.01 -6.03
C TRP A 127 32.48 1.11 -5.32
N LYS A 128 31.86 2.27 -5.14
CA LYS A 128 32.42 3.37 -4.39
C LYS A 128 32.66 3.00 -2.92
N LEU A 129 31.75 2.25 -2.34
CA LEU A 129 31.90 1.71 -0.98
C LEU A 129 32.94 0.58 -0.96
N PHE A 130 32.92 -0.32 -1.94
CA PHE A 130 33.86 -1.44 -2.01
C PHE A 130 35.32 -1.00 -2.09
N LYS A 131 35.64 0.13 -2.70
CA LYS A 131 36.99 0.70 -2.74
C LYS A 131 37.55 1.00 -1.35
N GLN A 132 36.70 1.26 -0.37
CA GLN A 132 37.10 1.59 0.98
C GLN A 132 37.17 0.29 1.82
N GLU A 133 38.36 -0.08 2.26
CA GLU A 133 38.58 -1.34 3.02
C GLU A 133 37.65 -1.46 4.24
N LYS A 134 37.34 -0.34 4.91
CA LYS A 134 36.47 -0.35 6.09
C LYS A 134 35.06 -0.87 5.80
N TYR A 135 34.60 -0.79 4.55
CA TYR A 135 33.28 -1.29 4.13
C TYR A 135 33.35 -2.63 3.41
N ARG A 136 34.55 -3.10 3.14
CA ARG A 136 34.77 -4.36 2.40
C ARG A 136 34.62 -5.55 3.33
N ASN A 137 33.97 -6.60 2.83
CA ASN A 137 33.97 -7.87 3.56
C ASN A 137 35.41 -8.36 3.74
N LYS A 138 35.76 -8.82 4.94
CA LYS A 138 37.10 -9.25 5.29
C LYS A 138 37.68 -10.33 4.37
N LEU A 139 36.82 -11.16 3.80
CA LEU A 139 37.24 -12.20 2.84
C LEU A 139 37.69 -11.62 1.48
N TRP A 140 37.44 -10.33 1.24
CA TRP A 140 37.77 -9.67 -0.03
C TRP A 140 38.79 -8.54 0.11
N ILE A 141 39.46 -8.49 1.22
CA ILE A 141 40.57 -7.52 1.45
C ILE A 141 41.85 -8.02 0.81
#